data_e863e9784510ec23cbbe2db47e2da2e5
#
_entry.id   e863e9784510ec23cbbe2db47e2da2e5
#
_cell.length_a   1.000
_cell.length_b   1.000
_cell.length_c   1.000
_cell.angle_alpha   90.00
_cell.angle_beta   90.00
_cell.angle_gamma   90.00
#
_symmetry.space_group_name_H-M   'P 1'
#
loop_
_entity.id
_entity.type
_entity.pdbx_description
1 polymer ?
#
loop_
_entity_poly.entity_id
_entity_poly.type
_entity_poly.pdbx_seq_one_letter_code
_entity_poly.pdbx_strand_id
1 'polypeptide(L)'
;MKKAFFINGGAGRVLCALPALEFYKQNTDPDVVIVSEAWQELFFASPIIRNNVWPMGHKGLFEEKLKDKELVSPEPYRLNAYFNQKVNLVQAFDMLINNHQEIPDPKKFNLEINKVDQVYGHNLVNQVKAQFGKTKAVVFQPFGAGVIKEGNFIIDPSGRSFELRDVFRVVEELGKHYAVIVMANIEVPTTKQMPAAMPTANMLQWMGIINASDYFLGCDSMGQHYAHALNKPATVVTGATFPENISYPYNKEFTIIDNGKEKRKYSPIRVTQDFIADRENEDSMILQDKTFDRIIKSVTDKLGKTKQKDTKFEPVVDAHVHTASCEHSTPPFTKKQLLA
;
A
#
# COMPACT_ATOMS: atom_id res chain seq x y z
N MET A 1 -9.72 32.96 8.40
CA MET A 1 -9.30 32.93 6.97
C MET A 1 -9.53 31.51 6.47
N LYS A 2 -10.05 31.33 5.26
CA LYS A 2 -10.19 29.98 4.64
C LYS A 2 -8.81 29.37 4.39
N LYS A 3 -8.68 28.05 4.53
CA LYS A 3 -7.40 27.36 4.37
C LYS A 3 -7.29 26.63 3.02
N ALA A 4 -6.05 26.50 2.55
CA ALA A 4 -5.70 25.57 1.49
C ALA A 4 -4.62 24.62 2.00
N PHE A 5 -4.84 23.32 1.87
CA PHE A 5 -3.92 22.28 2.35
C PHE A 5 -3.08 21.72 1.23
N PHE A 6 -1.77 21.72 1.41
CA PHE A 6 -0.80 21.11 0.51
C PHE A 6 -0.42 19.73 1.04
N ILE A 7 -0.72 18.69 0.27
CA ILE A 7 -0.47 17.30 0.69
C ILE A 7 0.57 16.68 -0.23
N ASN A 8 1.68 16.24 0.37
CA ASN A 8 2.84 15.69 -0.30
C ASN A 8 3.25 14.32 0.27
N GLY A 9 4.33 13.77 -0.28
CA GLY A 9 4.99 12.57 0.20
C GLY A 9 4.55 11.29 -0.50
N GLY A 10 4.79 10.14 0.12
CA GLY A 10 4.45 8.83 -0.46
C GLY A 10 2.96 8.53 -0.42
N ALA A 11 2.51 7.57 -1.25
CA ALA A 11 1.10 7.20 -1.39
C ALA A 11 0.40 6.87 -0.07
N GLY A 12 1.07 6.13 0.84
CA GLY A 12 0.53 5.82 2.17
C GLY A 12 0.30 7.07 3.02
N ARG A 13 1.21 8.05 2.95
CA ARG A 13 1.05 9.32 3.65
C ARG A 13 -0.15 10.11 3.12
N VAL A 14 -0.32 10.17 1.80
CA VAL A 14 -1.47 10.84 1.17
C VAL A 14 -2.77 10.18 1.61
N LEU A 15 -2.86 8.86 1.57
CA LEU A 15 -4.04 8.13 2.05
C LEU A 15 -4.37 8.47 3.50
N CYS A 16 -3.37 8.51 4.38
CA CYS A 16 -3.60 8.82 5.80
C CYS A 16 -4.09 10.24 6.07
N ALA A 17 -3.91 11.17 5.13
CA ALA A 17 -4.44 12.53 5.23
C ALA A 17 -5.93 12.63 4.87
N LEU A 18 -6.46 11.71 4.05
CA LEU A 18 -7.83 11.80 3.53
C LEU A 18 -8.90 11.91 4.62
N PRO A 19 -8.91 11.07 5.68
CA PRO A 19 -9.96 11.15 6.70
C PRO A 19 -10.02 12.49 7.42
N ALA A 20 -8.87 13.11 7.65
CA ALA A 20 -8.78 14.44 8.29
C ALA A 20 -9.31 15.55 7.37
N LEU A 21 -8.98 15.49 6.08
CA LEU A 21 -9.45 16.45 5.07
C LEU A 21 -10.96 16.33 4.83
N GLU A 22 -11.49 15.11 4.82
CA GLU A 22 -12.93 14.84 4.74
C GLU A 22 -13.67 15.46 5.92
N PHE A 23 -13.17 15.24 7.12
CA PHE A 23 -13.74 15.82 8.33
C PHE A 23 -13.69 17.35 8.31
N TYR A 24 -12.55 17.94 7.89
CA TYR A 24 -12.40 19.38 7.76
C TYR A 24 -13.43 19.97 6.78
N LYS A 25 -13.59 19.35 5.61
CA LYS A 25 -14.58 19.77 4.62
C LYS A 25 -16.00 19.73 5.17
N GLN A 26 -16.36 18.67 5.88
CA GLN A 26 -17.72 18.48 6.37
C GLN A 26 -18.10 19.37 7.56
N ASN A 27 -17.10 19.71 8.40
CA ASN A 27 -17.36 20.38 9.68
C ASN A 27 -16.82 21.81 9.78
N THR A 28 -15.90 22.21 8.88
CA THR A 28 -15.21 23.51 8.99
C THR A 28 -15.37 24.36 7.74
N ASP A 29 -14.97 23.85 6.56
CA ASP A 29 -15.04 24.61 5.32
C ASP A 29 -15.41 23.69 4.13
N PRO A 30 -16.66 23.75 3.64
CA PRO A 30 -17.11 22.95 2.51
C PRO A 30 -16.37 23.29 1.21
N ASP A 31 -15.78 24.50 1.12
CA ASP A 31 -15.06 25.02 -0.05
C ASP A 31 -13.54 24.90 0.13
N VAL A 32 -13.07 24.05 1.07
CA VAL A 32 -11.64 23.82 1.28
C VAL A 32 -10.93 23.50 -0.03
N VAL A 33 -9.74 24.06 -0.23
CA VAL A 33 -8.87 23.75 -1.35
C VAL A 33 -7.79 22.80 -0.88
N ILE A 34 -7.62 21.71 -1.64
CA ILE A 34 -6.58 20.71 -1.40
C ILE A 34 -5.66 20.72 -2.62
N VAL A 35 -4.40 20.98 -2.40
CA VAL A 35 -3.37 20.92 -3.44
C VAL A 35 -2.64 19.60 -3.32
N SER A 36 -2.72 18.79 -4.37
CA SER A 36 -1.98 17.54 -4.48
C SER A 36 -0.62 17.80 -5.10
N GLU A 37 0.44 17.57 -4.34
CA GLU A 37 1.82 17.61 -4.83
C GLU A 37 2.27 16.24 -5.39
N ALA A 38 1.58 15.15 -5.00
CA ALA A 38 1.83 13.81 -5.49
C ALA A 38 0.57 12.93 -5.36
N TRP A 39 0.47 11.88 -6.15
CA TRP A 39 -0.56 10.83 -6.04
C TRP A 39 -2.00 11.38 -6.10
N GLN A 40 -2.26 12.31 -7.01
CA GLN A 40 -3.58 12.95 -7.16
C GLN A 40 -4.73 11.95 -7.29
N GLU A 41 -4.50 10.82 -7.95
CA GLU A 41 -5.50 9.78 -8.16
C GLU A 41 -6.06 9.19 -6.86
N LEU A 42 -5.29 9.22 -5.76
CA LEU A 42 -5.74 8.71 -4.46
C LEU A 42 -6.88 9.55 -3.86
N PHE A 43 -6.88 10.86 -4.13
CA PHE A 43 -7.94 11.74 -3.66
C PHE A 43 -9.27 11.48 -4.36
N PHE A 44 -9.23 10.97 -5.60
CA PHE A 44 -10.46 10.62 -6.34
C PHE A 44 -11.18 9.41 -5.76
N ALA A 45 -10.50 8.59 -4.96
CA ALA A 45 -11.12 7.51 -4.20
C ALA A 45 -11.99 8.02 -3.04
N SER A 46 -11.85 9.29 -2.62
CA SER A 46 -12.72 9.89 -1.61
C SER A 46 -13.91 10.59 -2.26
N PRO A 47 -15.14 10.11 -2.08
CA PRO A 47 -16.33 10.76 -2.64
C PRO A 47 -16.58 12.16 -2.04
N ILE A 48 -16.03 12.43 -0.85
CA ILE A 48 -16.25 13.66 -0.12
C ILE A 48 -15.39 14.80 -0.67
N ILE A 49 -14.08 14.56 -0.91
CA ILE A 49 -13.13 15.63 -1.24
C ILE A 49 -12.69 15.69 -2.70
N ARG A 50 -12.99 14.68 -3.52
CA ARG A 50 -12.49 14.57 -4.91
C ARG A 50 -12.70 15.81 -5.79
N ASN A 51 -13.73 16.60 -5.51
CA ASN A 51 -14.02 17.83 -6.25
C ASN A 51 -13.31 19.08 -5.68
N ASN A 52 -12.56 18.94 -4.59
CA ASN A 52 -11.84 20.03 -3.93
C ASN A 52 -10.32 19.92 -4.16
N VAL A 53 -9.88 18.96 -4.98
CA VAL A 53 -8.46 18.64 -5.18
C VAL A 53 -7.94 19.22 -6.49
N TRP A 54 -6.79 19.87 -6.41
CA TRP A 54 -6.12 20.51 -7.53
C TRP A 54 -4.67 20.03 -7.59
N PRO A 55 -4.15 19.68 -8.79
CA PRO A 55 -2.72 19.36 -8.90
C PRO A 55 -1.88 20.62 -8.73
N MET A 56 -0.67 20.48 -8.20
CA MET A 56 0.27 21.58 -8.03
C MET A 56 0.56 22.34 -9.34
N GLY A 57 0.52 21.63 -10.48
CA GLY A 57 0.70 22.20 -11.81
C GLY A 57 -0.57 22.81 -12.46
N HIS A 58 -1.66 22.96 -11.73
CA HIS A 58 -2.88 23.54 -12.28
C HIS A 58 -2.66 24.99 -12.71
N LYS A 59 -2.97 25.30 -13.99
CA LYS A 59 -2.81 26.68 -14.51
C LYS A 59 -3.79 27.61 -13.80
N GLY A 60 -3.30 28.72 -13.30
CA GLY A 60 -4.10 29.69 -12.53
C GLY A 60 -4.39 29.26 -11.09
N LEU A 61 -3.69 28.25 -10.57
CA LEU A 61 -3.91 27.72 -9.23
C LEU A 61 -3.90 28.82 -8.16
N PHE A 62 -2.93 29.73 -8.23
CA PHE A 62 -2.81 30.80 -7.24
C PHE A 62 -3.98 31.78 -7.34
N GLU A 63 -4.25 32.31 -8.53
CA GLU A 63 -5.25 33.37 -8.77
C GLU A 63 -6.67 32.89 -8.51
N GLU A 64 -6.96 31.65 -8.90
CA GLU A 64 -8.32 31.12 -8.87
C GLU A 64 -8.66 30.40 -7.55
N LYS A 65 -7.65 29.76 -6.90
CA LYS A 65 -7.88 28.85 -5.79
C LYS A 65 -7.19 29.23 -4.50
N LEU A 66 -6.00 29.83 -4.56
CA LEU A 66 -5.16 30.05 -3.38
C LEU A 66 -5.17 31.48 -2.88
N LYS A 67 -5.47 32.46 -3.75
CA LYS A 67 -5.56 33.86 -3.37
C LYS A 67 -6.52 34.02 -2.18
N ASP A 68 -6.09 34.79 -1.19
CA ASP A 68 -6.83 35.09 0.04
C ASP A 68 -7.06 33.89 0.97
N LYS A 69 -6.29 32.78 0.80
CA LYS A 69 -6.30 31.63 1.68
C LYS A 69 -5.02 31.55 2.51
N GLU A 70 -5.15 30.98 3.72
CA GLU A 70 -4.01 30.52 4.50
C GLU A 70 -3.48 29.22 3.91
N LEU A 71 -2.20 29.21 3.53
CA LEU A 71 -1.55 28.04 2.96
C LEU A 71 -0.97 27.18 4.08
N VAL A 72 -1.42 25.93 4.18
CA VAL A 72 -1.03 24.99 5.24
C VAL A 72 -0.45 23.72 4.63
N SER A 73 0.80 23.39 5.00
CA SER A 73 1.42 22.11 4.67
C SER A 73 1.58 21.28 5.95
N PRO A 74 0.66 20.35 6.25
CA PRO A 74 0.73 19.56 7.47
C PRO A 74 1.94 18.63 7.45
N GLU A 75 2.76 18.69 8.54
CA GLU A 75 3.95 17.85 8.69
C GLU A 75 3.81 16.93 9.92
N PRO A 76 3.16 15.76 9.76
CA PRO A 76 2.85 14.88 10.87
C PRO A 76 4.09 14.31 11.56
N TYR A 77 5.21 14.16 10.85
CA TYR A 77 6.44 13.63 11.41
C TYR A 77 7.09 14.55 12.46
N ARG A 78 6.73 15.85 12.48
CA ARG A 78 7.19 16.83 13.46
C ARG A 78 6.21 17.02 14.62
N LEU A 79 5.05 16.36 14.58
CA LEU A 79 4.09 16.40 15.68
C LEU A 79 4.66 15.63 16.89
N ASN A 80 4.70 16.26 18.07
CA ASN A 80 5.22 15.66 19.29
C ASN A 80 4.55 14.32 19.63
N ALA A 81 3.22 14.23 19.51
CA ALA A 81 2.49 13.01 19.78
C ALA A 81 2.88 11.87 18.81
N TYR A 82 3.15 12.19 17.54
CA TYR A 82 3.64 11.20 16.56
C TYR A 82 5.08 10.80 16.88
N PHE A 83 5.95 11.77 17.12
CA PHE A 83 7.35 11.51 17.47
C PHE A 83 7.49 10.61 18.70
N ASN A 84 6.62 10.77 19.69
CA ASN A 84 6.59 9.94 20.90
C ASN A 84 5.70 8.68 20.77
N GLN A 85 5.34 8.26 19.56
CA GLN A 85 4.61 7.03 19.26
C GLN A 85 3.24 6.91 19.96
N LYS A 86 2.60 8.04 20.25
CA LYS A 86 1.28 8.09 20.89
C LYS A 86 0.12 8.06 19.91
N VAL A 87 0.38 8.40 18.64
CA VAL A 87 -0.60 8.48 17.57
C VAL A 87 -0.07 7.87 16.29
N ASN A 88 -0.97 7.32 15.50
CA ASN A 88 -0.64 6.90 14.14
C ASN A 88 -0.73 8.08 13.15
N LEU A 89 -0.36 7.80 11.90
CA LEU A 89 -0.28 8.84 10.88
C LEU A 89 -1.64 9.48 10.56
N VAL A 90 -2.74 8.72 10.63
CA VAL A 90 -4.11 9.26 10.43
C VAL A 90 -4.47 10.25 11.52
N GLN A 91 -4.23 9.89 12.79
CA GLN A 91 -4.47 10.77 13.93
C GLN A 91 -3.56 12.00 13.90
N ALA A 92 -2.31 11.82 13.49
CA ALA A 92 -1.37 12.94 13.38
C ALA A 92 -1.82 13.98 12.33
N PHE A 93 -2.32 13.54 11.19
CA PHE A 93 -2.92 14.44 10.21
C PHE A 93 -4.20 15.09 10.76
N ASP A 94 -5.03 14.33 11.47
CA ASP A 94 -6.24 14.88 12.05
C ASP A 94 -5.95 15.98 13.08
N MET A 95 -4.96 15.77 13.95
CA MET A 95 -4.52 16.79 14.90
C MET A 95 -4.06 18.08 14.20
N LEU A 96 -3.30 17.97 13.12
CA LEU A 96 -2.75 19.13 12.41
C LEU A 96 -3.78 19.85 11.54
N ILE A 97 -4.60 19.12 10.82
CA ILE A 97 -5.58 19.69 9.88
C ILE A 97 -6.77 20.29 10.65
N ASN A 98 -7.27 19.57 11.66
CA ASN A 98 -8.44 19.96 12.44
C ASN A 98 -8.09 20.66 13.76
N ASN A 99 -6.79 20.91 14.01
CA ASN A 99 -6.31 21.64 15.18
C ASN A 99 -6.73 21.07 16.54
N HIS A 100 -6.70 19.71 16.65
CA HIS A 100 -7.00 19.05 17.91
C HIS A 100 -5.86 19.22 18.93
N GLN A 101 -6.19 19.65 20.14
CA GLN A 101 -5.24 19.78 21.26
C GLN A 101 -5.04 18.43 21.97
N GLU A 102 -6.05 17.59 21.97
CA GLU A 102 -6.02 16.24 22.52
C GLU A 102 -5.93 15.19 21.39
N ILE A 103 -5.52 13.97 21.74
CA ILE A 103 -5.42 12.87 20.79
C ILE A 103 -6.83 12.45 20.40
N PRO A 104 -7.22 12.61 19.12
CA PRO A 104 -8.55 12.19 18.67
C PRO A 104 -8.60 10.68 18.46
N ASP A 105 -9.81 10.13 18.48
CA ASP A 105 -10.03 8.77 18.00
C ASP A 105 -9.65 8.65 16.53
N PRO A 106 -9.09 7.50 16.10
CA PRO A 106 -8.72 7.30 14.71
C PRO A 106 -9.93 7.42 13.78
N LYS A 107 -9.87 8.33 12.83
CA LYS A 107 -10.92 8.49 11.82
C LYS A 107 -10.92 7.32 10.84
N LYS A 108 -12.10 6.94 10.40
CA LYS A 108 -12.29 5.90 9.38
C LYS A 108 -11.99 6.46 7.99
N PHE A 109 -11.43 5.62 7.15
CA PHE A 109 -11.33 5.90 5.72
C PHE A 109 -12.71 5.77 5.06
N ASN A 110 -13.00 6.67 4.14
CA ASN A 110 -14.19 6.63 3.31
C ASN A 110 -13.76 6.56 1.83
N LEU A 111 -13.29 5.38 1.42
CA LEU A 111 -12.79 5.12 0.08
C LEU A 111 -13.85 4.41 -0.76
N GLU A 112 -14.04 4.90 -1.97
CA GLU A 112 -14.92 4.32 -2.99
C GLU A 112 -14.07 3.75 -4.13
N ILE A 113 -14.28 2.47 -4.42
CA ILE A 113 -13.67 1.84 -5.60
C ILE A 113 -14.63 2.04 -6.77
N ASN A 114 -14.18 2.71 -7.82
CA ASN A 114 -15.00 2.83 -9.03
C ASN A 114 -15.25 1.46 -9.68
N LYS A 115 -16.31 1.36 -10.48
CA LYS A 115 -16.73 0.08 -11.09
C LYS A 115 -15.65 -0.54 -11.98
N VAL A 116 -14.87 0.28 -12.68
CA VAL A 116 -13.82 -0.21 -13.59
C VAL A 116 -12.73 -0.92 -12.79
N ASP A 117 -12.23 -0.28 -11.74
CA ASP A 117 -11.17 -0.85 -10.89
C ASP A 117 -11.69 -2.04 -10.07
N GLN A 118 -12.97 -2.01 -9.67
CA GLN A 118 -13.60 -3.14 -9.00
C GLN A 118 -13.67 -4.37 -9.92
N VAL A 119 -14.13 -4.21 -11.15
CA VAL A 119 -14.20 -5.28 -12.16
C VAL A 119 -12.80 -5.78 -12.51
N TYR A 120 -11.85 -4.85 -12.70
CA TYR A 120 -10.46 -5.21 -12.95
C TYR A 120 -9.90 -6.11 -11.84
N GLY A 121 -10.04 -5.69 -10.57
CA GLY A 121 -9.57 -6.45 -9.41
C GLY A 121 -10.20 -7.84 -9.34
N HIS A 122 -11.53 -7.95 -9.51
CA HIS A 122 -12.22 -9.23 -9.51
C HIS A 122 -11.74 -10.17 -10.62
N ASN A 123 -11.63 -9.66 -11.84
CA ASN A 123 -11.19 -10.46 -12.99
C ASN A 123 -9.76 -10.96 -12.79
N LEU A 124 -8.85 -10.07 -12.38
CA LEU A 124 -7.46 -10.46 -12.13
C LEU A 124 -7.36 -11.53 -11.03
N VAL A 125 -8.00 -11.31 -9.90
CA VAL A 125 -7.93 -12.27 -8.77
C VAL A 125 -8.50 -13.62 -9.16
N ASN A 126 -9.62 -13.66 -9.88
CA ASN A 126 -10.22 -14.92 -10.38
C ASN A 126 -9.33 -15.62 -11.40
N GLN A 127 -8.71 -14.86 -12.32
CA GLN A 127 -7.75 -15.39 -13.28
C GLN A 127 -6.55 -16.02 -12.57
N VAL A 128 -5.98 -15.35 -11.58
CA VAL A 128 -4.83 -15.86 -10.82
C VAL A 128 -5.22 -17.09 -9.98
N LYS A 129 -6.41 -17.08 -9.35
CA LYS A 129 -6.95 -18.26 -8.66
C LYS A 129 -7.07 -19.46 -9.61
N ALA A 130 -7.62 -19.25 -10.80
CA ALA A 130 -7.75 -20.30 -11.81
C ALA A 130 -6.40 -20.79 -12.31
N GLN A 131 -5.47 -19.89 -12.61
CA GLN A 131 -4.12 -20.21 -13.08
C GLN A 131 -3.36 -21.13 -12.12
N PHE A 132 -3.47 -20.88 -10.81
CA PHE A 132 -2.78 -21.68 -9.79
C PHE A 132 -3.64 -22.78 -9.17
N GLY A 133 -4.87 -22.98 -9.63
CA GLY A 133 -5.79 -23.99 -9.09
C GLY A 133 -6.15 -23.74 -7.63
N LYS A 134 -6.25 -22.47 -7.20
CA LYS A 134 -6.51 -22.08 -5.81
C LYS A 134 -7.88 -21.44 -5.65
N THR A 135 -8.48 -21.60 -4.48
CA THR A 135 -9.78 -21.00 -4.14
C THR A 135 -9.65 -19.67 -3.41
N LYS A 136 -8.50 -19.40 -2.81
CA LYS A 136 -8.22 -18.16 -2.05
C LYS A 136 -6.98 -17.48 -2.59
N ALA A 137 -6.98 -16.13 -2.52
CA ALA A 137 -5.88 -15.31 -2.98
C ALA A 137 -5.33 -14.42 -1.86
N VAL A 138 -4.02 -14.29 -1.81
CA VAL A 138 -3.29 -13.40 -0.90
C VAL A 138 -2.56 -12.35 -1.74
N VAL A 139 -2.80 -11.06 -1.47
CA VAL A 139 -1.94 -10.00 -1.99
C VAL A 139 -0.77 -9.83 -1.06
N PHE A 140 0.44 -9.89 -1.60
CA PHE A 140 1.68 -9.72 -0.85
C PHE A 140 2.43 -8.48 -1.35
N GLN A 141 2.57 -7.46 -0.50
CA GLN A 141 3.38 -6.27 -0.76
C GLN A 141 4.69 -6.34 0.02
N PRO A 142 5.77 -6.88 -0.57
CA PRO A 142 7.03 -7.05 0.13
C PRO A 142 7.87 -5.77 0.23
N PHE A 143 7.63 -4.78 -0.65
CA PHE A 143 8.49 -3.62 -0.79
C PHE A 143 7.79 -2.32 -0.49
N GLY A 144 8.50 -1.44 0.23
CA GLY A 144 8.12 -0.04 0.42
C GLY A 144 8.51 0.83 -0.77
N ALA A 145 8.07 2.09 -0.75
CA ALA A 145 8.34 3.04 -1.84
C ALA A 145 9.82 3.45 -1.98
N GLY A 146 10.65 3.17 -0.96
CA GLY A 146 12.08 3.49 -0.97
C GLY A 146 12.97 2.45 -1.65
N VAL A 147 12.39 1.37 -2.16
CA VAL A 147 13.15 0.29 -2.79
C VAL A 147 13.77 0.74 -4.11
N ILE A 148 15.03 0.34 -4.32
CA ILE A 148 15.83 0.62 -5.52
C ILE A 148 16.32 -0.71 -6.07
N LYS A 149 16.29 -0.85 -7.40
CA LYS A 149 16.91 -1.99 -8.10
C LYS A 149 18.21 -1.54 -8.74
N GLU A 150 19.31 -2.14 -8.32
CA GLU A 150 20.65 -1.95 -8.91
C GLU A 150 21.17 -3.28 -9.48
N GLY A 151 21.08 -3.44 -10.77
CA GLY A 151 21.41 -4.70 -11.43
C GLY A 151 20.51 -5.84 -10.93
N ASN A 152 21.09 -6.83 -10.29
CA ASN A 152 20.39 -7.98 -9.68
C ASN A 152 20.06 -7.76 -8.20
N PHE A 153 20.42 -6.63 -7.62
CA PHE A 153 20.21 -6.34 -6.22
C PHE A 153 18.95 -5.47 -6.02
N ILE A 154 18.20 -5.76 -4.98
CA ILE A 154 17.10 -4.95 -4.51
C ILE A 154 17.50 -4.43 -3.14
N ILE A 155 17.57 -3.10 -3.02
CA ILE A 155 18.03 -2.41 -1.81
C ILE A 155 16.93 -1.46 -1.34
N ASP A 156 16.63 -1.48 -0.05
CA ASP A 156 15.76 -0.48 0.57
C ASP A 156 16.49 0.24 1.71
N PRO A 157 17.04 1.44 1.45
CA PRO A 157 17.70 2.23 2.50
C PRO A 157 16.76 2.62 3.65
N SER A 158 15.44 2.51 3.45
CA SER A 158 14.47 2.83 4.50
C SER A 158 14.27 1.72 5.54
N GLY A 159 14.82 0.52 5.30
CA GLY A 159 14.71 -0.63 6.20
C GLY A 159 13.27 -1.14 6.41
N ARG A 160 12.39 -0.96 5.42
CA ARG A 160 10.96 -1.36 5.48
C ARG A 160 10.62 -2.56 4.62
N SER A 161 11.42 -2.83 3.59
CA SER A 161 11.17 -3.90 2.62
C SER A 161 11.73 -5.23 3.09
N PHE A 162 11.04 -6.30 2.72
CA PHE A 162 11.56 -7.66 2.89
C PHE A 162 12.82 -7.86 2.05
N GLU A 163 13.74 -8.67 2.57
CA GLU A 163 14.85 -9.18 1.77
C GLU A 163 14.33 -10.09 0.65
N LEU A 164 14.95 -10.04 -0.52
CA LEU A 164 14.50 -10.80 -1.68
C LEU A 164 14.42 -12.31 -1.40
N ARG A 165 15.38 -12.85 -0.64
CA ARG A 165 15.36 -14.25 -0.18
C ARG A 165 14.11 -14.59 0.60
N ASP A 166 13.70 -13.69 1.49
CA ASP A 166 12.52 -13.89 2.33
C ASP A 166 11.21 -13.71 1.54
N VAL A 167 11.21 -12.85 0.51
CA VAL A 167 10.11 -12.77 -0.45
C VAL A 167 9.86 -14.11 -1.12
N PHE A 168 10.93 -14.76 -1.63
CA PHE A 168 10.81 -16.07 -2.27
C PHE A 168 10.31 -17.13 -1.28
N ARG A 169 10.84 -17.18 -0.06
CA ARG A 169 10.40 -18.12 0.99
C ARG A 169 8.90 -17.95 1.28
N VAL A 170 8.43 -16.72 1.44
CA VAL A 170 7.01 -16.42 1.73
C VAL A 170 6.13 -16.83 0.57
N VAL A 171 6.50 -16.48 -0.66
CA VAL A 171 5.73 -16.82 -1.86
C VAL A 171 5.66 -18.34 -2.06
N GLU A 172 6.77 -19.04 -1.91
CA GLU A 172 6.82 -20.50 -2.02
C GLU A 172 5.90 -21.19 -0.99
N GLU A 173 5.99 -20.78 0.28
CA GLU A 173 5.19 -21.39 1.33
C GLU A 173 3.69 -21.09 1.19
N LEU A 174 3.33 -19.82 0.95
CA LEU A 174 1.94 -19.45 0.73
C LEU A 174 1.36 -20.04 -0.56
N GLY A 175 2.16 -20.14 -1.61
CA GLY A 175 1.79 -20.71 -2.90
C GLY A 175 1.38 -22.17 -2.83
N LYS A 176 1.76 -22.93 -1.82
CA LYS A 176 1.27 -24.29 -1.55
C LYS A 176 -0.26 -24.31 -1.33
N HIS A 177 -0.81 -23.23 -0.76
CA HIS A 177 -2.21 -23.18 -0.32
C HIS A 177 -3.05 -22.12 -1.04
N TYR A 178 -2.45 -21.01 -1.48
CA TYR A 178 -3.15 -19.83 -1.98
C TYR A 178 -2.60 -19.36 -3.31
N ALA A 179 -3.43 -18.65 -4.08
CA ALA A 179 -2.95 -17.85 -5.20
C ALA A 179 -2.27 -16.59 -4.64
N VAL A 180 -0.98 -16.42 -4.90
CA VAL A 180 -0.20 -15.26 -4.42
C VAL A 180 -0.11 -14.21 -5.52
N ILE A 181 -0.45 -12.96 -5.19
CA ILE A 181 -0.34 -11.79 -6.06
C ILE A 181 0.66 -10.84 -5.42
N VAL A 182 1.83 -10.70 -6.03
CA VAL A 182 2.87 -9.81 -5.52
C VAL A 182 2.62 -8.38 -6.00
N MET A 183 2.44 -7.48 -5.06
CA MET A 183 2.31 -6.05 -5.29
C MET A 183 3.68 -5.39 -5.21
N ALA A 184 4.27 -5.07 -6.36
CA ALA A 184 5.56 -4.41 -6.45
C ALA A 184 5.55 -3.34 -7.54
N ASN A 185 6.32 -2.28 -7.35
CA ASN A 185 6.57 -1.21 -8.31
C ASN A 185 7.94 -1.34 -9.02
N ILE A 186 8.64 -2.44 -8.74
CA ILE A 186 9.88 -2.81 -9.36
C ILE A 186 9.75 -4.20 -9.99
N GLU A 187 10.55 -4.47 -10.98
CA GLU A 187 10.66 -5.81 -11.54
C GLU A 187 11.35 -6.74 -10.52
N VAL A 188 10.60 -7.69 -9.99
CA VAL A 188 11.15 -8.73 -9.10
C VAL A 188 11.74 -9.83 -9.97
N PRO A 189 13.00 -10.25 -9.72
CA PRO A 189 13.56 -11.38 -10.44
C PRO A 189 12.66 -12.61 -10.28
N THR A 190 12.16 -13.15 -11.39
CA THR A 190 11.33 -14.34 -11.36
C THR A 190 12.19 -15.55 -11.67
N THR A 191 12.14 -16.57 -10.84
CA THR A 191 12.53 -17.90 -11.24
C THR A 191 11.33 -18.59 -11.92
N LYS A 192 11.58 -19.48 -12.88
CA LYS A 192 10.52 -20.27 -13.55
C LYS A 192 9.61 -21.05 -12.59
N GLN A 193 9.95 -21.08 -11.31
CA GLN A 193 9.30 -21.84 -10.26
C GLN A 193 8.53 -20.97 -9.26
N MET A 194 8.54 -19.64 -9.40
CA MET A 194 7.86 -18.76 -8.44
C MET A 194 6.32 -18.84 -8.61
N PRO A 195 5.59 -19.42 -7.66
CA PRO A 195 4.14 -19.62 -7.80
C PRO A 195 3.37 -18.34 -7.42
N ALA A 196 3.62 -17.25 -8.12
CA ALA A 196 2.98 -15.96 -7.88
C ALA A 196 2.72 -15.19 -9.17
N ALA A 197 1.64 -14.40 -9.19
CA ALA A 197 1.38 -13.42 -10.23
C ALA A 197 1.94 -12.05 -9.81
N MET A 198 2.48 -11.30 -10.78
CA MET A 198 3.02 -9.95 -10.59
C MET A 198 2.42 -8.99 -11.62
N PRO A 199 1.15 -8.58 -11.44
CA PRO A 199 0.50 -7.70 -12.38
C PRO A 199 1.04 -6.27 -12.26
N THR A 200 1.11 -5.58 -13.39
CA THR A 200 1.29 -4.13 -13.41
C THR A 200 -0.08 -3.48 -13.21
N ALA A 201 -0.24 -2.65 -12.20
CA ALA A 201 -1.49 -1.98 -11.89
C ALA A 201 -1.22 -0.58 -11.31
N ASN A 202 -2.12 0.36 -11.58
CA ASN A 202 -2.08 1.67 -10.93
C ASN A 202 -2.62 1.61 -9.50
N MET A 203 -2.55 2.72 -8.77
CA MET A 203 -2.93 2.76 -7.36
C MET A 203 -4.41 2.38 -7.12
N LEU A 204 -5.33 2.85 -7.95
CA LEU A 204 -6.76 2.53 -7.79
C LEU A 204 -7.07 1.09 -8.19
N GLN A 205 -6.40 0.55 -9.20
CA GLN A 205 -6.48 -0.86 -9.55
C GLN A 205 -5.97 -1.76 -8.42
N TRP A 206 -4.88 -1.38 -7.75
CA TRP A 206 -4.42 -2.11 -6.56
C TRP A 206 -5.44 -2.11 -5.44
N MET A 207 -6.18 -1.02 -5.24
CA MET A 207 -7.29 -1.00 -4.30
C MET A 207 -8.38 -2.03 -4.67
N GLY A 208 -8.72 -2.12 -5.96
CA GLY A 208 -9.64 -3.13 -6.49
C GLY A 208 -9.14 -4.56 -6.30
N ILE A 209 -7.85 -4.82 -6.56
CA ILE A 209 -7.22 -6.14 -6.37
C ILE A 209 -7.23 -6.55 -4.89
N ILE A 210 -6.83 -5.65 -3.97
CA ILE A 210 -6.86 -5.91 -2.53
C ILE A 210 -8.30 -6.17 -2.08
N ASN A 211 -9.27 -5.40 -2.58
CA ASN A 211 -10.67 -5.61 -2.25
C ASN A 211 -11.19 -6.99 -2.71
N ALA A 212 -10.79 -7.46 -3.87
CA ALA A 212 -11.20 -8.76 -4.41
C ALA A 212 -10.44 -9.96 -3.80
N SER A 213 -9.30 -9.73 -3.18
CA SER A 213 -8.48 -10.76 -2.52
C SER A 213 -9.07 -11.21 -1.18
N ASP A 214 -8.59 -12.32 -0.65
CA ASP A 214 -9.05 -12.88 0.63
C ASP A 214 -8.19 -12.39 1.82
N TYR A 215 -6.95 -11.98 1.56
CA TYR A 215 -6.00 -11.56 2.59
C TYR A 215 -4.96 -10.60 2.04
N PHE A 216 -4.46 -9.72 2.91
CA PHE A 216 -3.30 -8.87 2.62
C PHE A 216 -2.13 -9.23 3.53
N LEU A 217 -0.95 -9.39 2.96
CA LEU A 217 0.33 -9.49 3.66
C LEU A 217 1.24 -8.40 3.14
N GLY A 218 1.94 -7.68 4.00
CA GLY A 218 2.88 -6.69 3.51
C GLY A 218 3.79 -6.08 4.55
N CYS A 219 4.69 -5.23 4.08
CA CYS A 219 5.51 -4.35 4.90
C CYS A 219 4.78 -3.04 5.22
N ASP A 220 5.47 -2.11 5.91
CA ASP A 220 5.02 -0.73 6.07
C ASP A 220 5.00 -0.01 4.72
N SER A 221 3.86 -0.05 4.05
CA SER A 221 3.63 0.60 2.77
C SER A 221 2.14 0.85 2.52
N MET A 222 1.80 1.42 1.37
CA MET A 222 0.45 1.86 1.02
C MET A 222 -0.62 0.76 1.15
N GLY A 223 -0.31 -0.47 0.77
CA GLY A 223 -1.30 -1.56 0.75
C GLY A 223 -1.93 -1.86 2.09
N GLN A 224 -1.21 -1.68 3.22
CA GLN A 224 -1.81 -1.85 4.55
C GLN A 224 -2.93 -0.83 4.83
N HIS A 225 -2.77 0.41 4.32
CA HIS A 225 -3.80 1.44 4.50
C HIS A 225 -5.05 1.11 3.67
N TYR A 226 -4.89 0.57 2.47
CA TYR A 226 -6.00 0.04 1.68
C TYR A 226 -6.67 -1.15 2.39
N ALA A 227 -5.88 -2.11 2.87
CA ALA A 227 -6.42 -3.26 3.60
C ALA A 227 -7.23 -2.83 4.82
N HIS A 228 -6.74 -1.83 5.57
CA HIS A 228 -7.46 -1.27 6.70
C HIS A 228 -8.77 -0.56 6.27
N ALA A 229 -8.70 0.31 5.27
CA ALA A 229 -9.86 1.04 4.75
C ALA A 229 -10.96 0.11 4.21
N LEU A 230 -10.57 -1.03 3.64
CA LEU A 230 -11.48 -2.03 3.06
C LEU A 230 -11.89 -3.14 4.04
N ASN A 231 -11.50 -3.02 5.33
CA ASN A 231 -11.73 -4.05 6.36
C ASN A 231 -11.22 -5.45 5.96
N LYS A 232 -10.10 -5.49 5.24
CA LYS A 232 -9.46 -6.71 4.79
C LYS A 232 -8.60 -7.30 5.91
N PRO A 233 -8.70 -8.59 6.23
CA PRO A 233 -7.77 -9.21 7.16
C PRO A 233 -6.34 -9.12 6.62
N ALA A 234 -5.41 -8.77 7.51
CA ALA A 234 -4.05 -8.46 7.10
C ALA A 234 -2.99 -8.89 8.11
N THR A 235 -1.80 -9.21 7.59
CA THR A 235 -0.55 -9.23 8.37
C THR A 235 0.38 -8.15 7.86
N VAL A 236 0.88 -7.33 8.78
CA VAL A 236 1.84 -6.27 8.50
C VAL A 236 3.12 -6.54 9.27
N VAL A 237 4.23 -6.61 8.54
CA VAL A 237 5.56 -6.79 9.14
C VAL A 237 6.27 -5.44 9.14
N THR A 238 6.71 -5.00 10.31
CA THR A 238 7.43 -3.74 10.48
C THR A 238 8.89 -3.97 10.83
N GLY A 239 9.76 -3.20 10.25
CA GLY A 239 11.20 -3.21 10.50
C GLY A 239 11.66 -1.92 11.17
N ALA A 240 12.16 -0.99 10.38
CA ALA A 240 12.69 0.28 10.85
C ALA A 240 11.60 1.28 11.34
N THR A 241 10.31 0.97 11.20
CA THR A 241 9.19 1.84 11.60
C THR A 241 8.46 1.30 12.83
N PHE A 242 7.90 2.20 13.64
CA PHE A 242 7.12 1.81 14.82
C PHE A 242 5.69 1.46 14.45
N PRO A 243 5.18 0.28 14.85
CA PRO A 243 3.80 -0.13 14.56
C PRO A 243 2.75 0.90 14.98
N GLU A 244 2.94 1.55 16.11
CA GLU A 244 2.04 2.55 16.68
C GLU A 244 1.87 3.76 15.77
N ASN A 245 2.91 4.11 15.02
CA ASN A 245 2.91 5.26 14.12
C ASN A 245 2.32 4.96 12.75
N ILE A 246 2.59 3.76 12.22
CA ILE A 246 2.36 3.51 10.78
C ILE A 246 1.27 2.48 10.51
N SER A 247 0.81 1.77 11.52
CA SER A 247 -0.16 0.70 11.35
C SER A 247 -1.38 0.86 12.28
N TYR A 248 -2.15 -0.20 12.44
CA TYR A 248 -3.45 -0.17 13.08
C TYR A 248 -3.56 -1.24 14.18
N PRO A 249 -2.81 -1.12 15.30
CA PRO A 249 -2.80 -2.13 16.36
C PRO A 249 -4.16 -2.32 17.05
N TYR A 250 -5.05 -1.35 16.93
CA TYR A 250 -6.43 -1.43 17.43
C TYR A 250 -7.39 -2.19 16.49
N ASN A 251 -6.97 -2.49 15.24
CA ASN A 251 -7.81 -3.23 14.30
C ASN A 251 -7.67 -4.74 14.53
N LYS A 252 -8.75 -5.38 14.94
CA LYS A 252 -8.79 -6.83 15.27
C LYS A 252 -8.54 -7.74 14.05
N GLU A 253 -8.70 -7.21 12.84
CA GLU A 253 -8.42 -7.94 11.60
C GLU A 253 -6.93 -7.87 11.20
N PHE A 254 -6.12 -7.09 11.94
CA PHE A 254 -4.70 -6.92 11.67
C PHE A 254 -3.84 -7.73 12.64
N THR A 255 -2.94 -8.51 12.09
CA THR A 255 -1.80 -9.09 12.82
C THR A 255 -0.57 -8.26 12.52
N ILE A 256 -0.01 -7.59 13.52
CA ILE A 256 1.20 -6.79 13.36
C ILE A 256 2.38 -7.58 13.94
N ILE A 257 3.42 -7.74 13.13
CA ILE A 257 4.65 -8.43 13.50
C ILE A 257 5.79 -7.40 13.48
N ASP A 258 6.17 -6.92 14.64
CA ASP A 258 7.31 -6.01 14.79
C ASP A 258 8.63 -6.80 14.80
N ASN A 259 9.19 -6.99 13.60
CA ASN A 259 10.46 -7.69 13.42
C ASN A 259 11.67 -6.81 13.79
N GLY A 260 11.49 -5.49 13.81
CA GLY A 260 12.52 -4.53 14.17
C GLY A 260 12.63 -4.23 15.65
N LYS A 261 11.74 -4.75 16.50
CA LYS A 261 11.64 -4.37 17.93
C LYS A 261 12.96 -4.45 18.68
N GLU A 262 13.71 -5.55 18.51
CA GLU A 262 14.98 -5.80 19.21
C GLU A 262 16.21 -5.23 18.45
N LYS A 263 16.02 -4.81 17.19
CA LYS A 263 17.10 -4.42 16.28
C LYS A 263 17.15 -2.92 16.05
N ARG A 264 16.00 -2.27 16.10
CA ARG A 264 15.83 -0.85 15.79
C ARG A 264 16.58 0.03 16.77
N LYS A 265 17.62 0.70 16.30
CA LYS A 265 18.47 1.61 17.09
C LYS A 265 18.02 3.07 16.97
N TYR A 266 17.52 3.45 15.78
CA TYR A 266 17.17 4.81 15.46
C TYR A 266 15.66 4.98 15.32
N SER A 267 15.16 6.16 15.69
CA SER A 267 13.79 6.50 15.33
C SER A 267 13.67 6.61 13.81
N PRO A 268 12.71 5.92 13.17
CA PRO A 268 12.46 6.06 11.75
C PRO A 268 11.78 7.37 11.39
N ILE A 269 11.45 8.17 12.40
CA ILE A 269 10.76 9.43 12.24
C ILE A 269 11.76 10.47 11.73
N ARG A 270 11.53 10.94 10.51
CA ARG A 270 12.32 12.02 9.92
C ARG A 270 11.96 13.34 10.58
N VAL A 271 12.81 13.82 11.44
CA VAL A 271 12.69 15.16 12.00
C VAL A 271 13.13 16.23 10.98
N THR A 272 14.05 15.85 10.10
CA THR A 272 14.51 16.66 8.97
C THR A 272 14.31 15.89 7.67
N GLN A 273 14.15 16.54 6.54
CA GLN A 273 14.00 15.89 5.23
C GLN A 273 15.27 15.13 4.79
N ASP A 274 16.32 15.31 5.55
CA ASP A 274 17.65 15.04 5.13
C ASP A 274 18.03 13.68 5.56
N PHE A 275 18.30 12.78 5.00
CA PHE A 275 19.21 11.68 5.38
C PHE A 275 18.56 10.35 5.66
N ILE A 276 18.08 9.77 4.53
CA ILE A 276 18.13 8.33 4.37
C ILE A 276 19.58 7.83 4.47
N ALA A 277 20.56 8.71 4.12
CA ALA A 277 21.98 8.38 4.11
C ALA A 277 22.58 8.10 5.51
N ASP A 278 22.01 8.68 6.56
CA ASP A 278 22.49 8.48 7.93
C ASP A 278 21.86 7.28 8.64
N ARG A 279 21.01 6.51 7.95
CA ARG A 279 20.45 5.29 8.52
C ARG A 279 21.39 4.13 8.25
N GLU A 280 21.90 3.55 9.32
CA GLU A 280 22.51 2.22 9.23
C GLU A 280 21.44 1.20 8.84
N ASN A 281 21.80 0.23 8.03
CA ASN A 281 20.98 -0.96 7.82
C ASN A 281 21.02 -1.78 9.12
N GLU A 282 19.94 -1.73 9.87
CA GLU A 282 19.79 -2.43 11.16
C GLU A 282 19.34 -3.88 10.96
N ASP A 283 19.30 -4.40 9.74
CA ASP A 283 18.80 -5.73 9.37
C ASP A 283 17.40 -6.04 9.95
N SER A 284 16.64 -4.97 10.17
CA SER A 284 15.36 -5.03 10.87
C SER A 284 14.28 -5.79 10.09
N MET A 285 14.47 -5.99 8.78
CA MET A 285 13.56 -6.76 7.92
C MET A 285 14.10 -8.13 7.50
N ILE A 286 15.30 -8.53 7.96
CA ILE A 286 15.78 -9.92 7.80
C ILE A 286 14.95 -10.81 8.70
N LEU A 287 14.24 -11.77 8.11
CA LEU A 287 13.36 -12.68 8.84
C LEU A 287 14.17 -13.83 9.47
N GLN A 288 14.04 -13.99 10.79
CA GLN A 288 14.39 -15.24 11.45
C GLN A 288 13.28 -16.28 11.24
N ASP A 289 13.60 -17.56 11.34
CA ASP A 289 12.62 -18.64 11.13
C ASP A 289 11.38 -18.49 12.01
N LYS A 290 11.54 -18.12 13.27
CA LYS A 290 10.41 -17.85 14.18
C LYS A 290 9.49 -16.75 13.68
N THR A 291 10.03 -15.69 13.10
CA THR A 291 9.22 -14.60 12.51
C THR A 291 8.54 -15.07 11.23
N PHE A 292 9.27 -15.79 10.38
CA PHE A 292 8.72 -16.41 9.18
C PHE A 292 7.53 -17.31 9.53
N ASP A 293 7.68 -18.22 10.47
CA ASP A 293 6.60 -19.11 10.90
C ASP A 293 5.38 -18.35 11.42
N ARG A 294 5.59 -17.26 12.16
CA ARG A 294 4.50 -16.39 12.63
C ARG A 294 3.77 -15.73 11.48
N ILE A 295 4.47 -15.29 10.43
CA ILE A 295 3.85 -14.73 9.22
C ILE A 295 2.97 -15.78 8.54
N ILE A 296 3.51 -16.95 8.26
CA ILE A 296 2.76 -18.02 7.61
C ILE A 296 1.56 -18.44 8.46
N LYS A 297 1.77 -18.61 9.77
CA LYS A 297 0.72 -18.96 10.71
C LYS A 297 -0.41 -17.94 10.73
N SER A 298 -0.11 -16.64 10.74
CA SER A 298 -1.13 -15.60 10.77
C SER A 298 -2.07 -15.64 9.55
N VAL A 299 -1.53 -15.94 8.36
CA VAL A 299 -2.33 -16.13 7.14
C VAL A 299 -3.14 -17.42 7.21
N THR A 300 -2.50 -18.53 7.59
CA THR A 300 -3.15 -19.86 7.60
C THR A 300 -4.21 -19.99 8.68
N ASP A 301 -4.04 -19.39 9.85
CA ASP A 301 -5.05 -19.38 10.91
C ASP A 301 -6.34 -18.65 10.46
N LYS A 302 -6.19 -17.57 9.67
CA LYS A 302 -7.34 -16.79 9.17
C LYS A 302 -8.00 -17.44 7.96
N LEU A 303 -7.20 -17.95 7.04
CA LEU A 303 -7.72 -18.49 5.78
C LEU A 303 -8.00 -20.02 5.81
N GLY A 304 -7.35 -20.76 6.69
CA GLY A 304 -7.33 -22.23 6.68
C GLY A 304 -6.44 -22.77 5.55
N LYS A 305 -5.82 -23.90 5.77
CA LYS A 305 -5.03 -24.58 4.73
C LYS A 305 -5.96 -25.27 3.74
N THR A 306 -5.79 -25.04 2.44
CA THR A 306 -6.48 -25.82 1.42
C THR A 306 -5.88 -27.23 1.38
N LYS A 307 -6.72 -28.28 1.35
CA LYS A 307 -6.25 -29.64 1.07
C LYS A 307 -5.63 -29.64 -0.31
N GLN A 308 -4.36 -30.01 -0.43
CA GLN A 308 -3.74 -30.27 -1.74
C GLN A 308 -4.57 -31.35 -2.46
N LYS A 309 -5.21 -31.01 -3.57
CA LYS A 309 -5.48 -32.00 -4.60
C LYS A 309 -4.15 -32.18 -5.32
N ASP A 310 -3.66 -33.41 -5.40
CA ASP A 310 -2.49 -33.77 -6.21
C ASP A 310 -2.82 -33.52 -7.70
N THR A 311 -2.82 -32.29 -8.11
CA THR A 311 -2.85 -31.91 -9.52
C THR A 311 -1.40 -31.75 -9.95
N LYS A 312 -0.88 -32.72 -10.71
CA LYS A 312 0.34 -32.52 -11.49
C LYS A 312 0.12 -31.25 -12.30
N PHE A 313 0.97 -30.27 -12.03
CA PHE A 313 0.98 -29.00 -12.75
C PHE A 313 1.50 -29.28 -14.16
N GLU A 314 0.62 -29.38 -15.12
CA GLU A 314 1.00 -29.24 -16.52
C GLU A 314 0.94 -27.73 -16.83
N PRO A 315 2.04 -27.13 -17.24
CA PRO A 315 2.02 -25.72 -17.62
C PRO A 315 1.08 -25.60 -18.83
N VAL A 316 -0.03 -24.91 -18.67
CA VAL A 316 -0.91 -24.53 -19.77
C VAL A 316 -0.14 -23.48 -20.60
N VAL A 317 0.46 -23.96 -21.70
CA VAL A 317 1.25 -23.15 -22.63
C VAL A 317 0.36 -22.35 -23.59
N ASP A 318 -0.97 -22.46 -23.49
CA ASP A 318 -1.91 -21.72 -24.33
C ASP A 318 -2.90 -20.90 -23.50
N ALA A 319 -2.42 -19.79 -22.95
CA ALA A 319 -3.31 -18.65 -22.82
C ALA A 319 -3.50 -18.08 -24.23
N HIS A 320 -4.69 -18.21 -24.79
CA HIS A 320 -5.06 -17.45 -26.00
C HIS A 320 -4.94 -15.97 -25.68
N VAL A 321 -3.78 -15.44 -25.96
CA VAL A 321 -3.55 -13.99 -25.96
C VAL A 321 -4.25 -13.50 -27.21
N HIS A 322 -5.29 -12.69 -27.05
CA HIS A 322 -5.89 -11.96 -28.17
C HIS A 322 -4.79 -11.13 -28.81
N THR A 323 -4.34 -11.59 -29.96
CA THR A 323 -3.40 -10.83 -30.79
C THR A 323 -4.16 -9.71 -31.48
N ALA A 324 -3.42 -8.66 -31.89
CA ALA A 324 -3.92 -7.42 -32.49
C ALA A 324 -4.73 -7.56 -33.81
N SER A 325 -5.23 -8.74 -34.12
CA SER A 325 -6.03 -9.06 -35.30
C SER A 325 -7.53 -9.15 -35.05
N CYS A 326 -8.02 -8.86 -33.85
CA CYS A 326 -9.46 -8.67 -33.61
C CYS A 326 -9.87 -7.29 -34.08
N GLU A 327 -10.74 -7.21 -35.09
CA GLU A 327 -11.17 -5.98 -35.78
C GLU A 327 -11.90 -4.95 -34.90
N HIS A 328 -12.11 -5.19 -33.60
CA HIS A 328 -12.92 -4.33 -32.73
C HIS A 328 -12.30 -3.90 -31.39
N SER A 329 -11.05 -4.24 -31.12
CA SER A 329 -10.31 -3.66 -29.99
C SER A 329 -8.81 -3.73 -30.22
N THR A 330 -8.15 -2.60 -30.18
CA THR A 330 -6.68 -2.56 -30.10
C THR A 330 -6.30 -3.10 -28.72
N PRO A 331 -5.63 -4.25 -28.60
CA PRO A 331 -5.13 -4.72 -27.31
C PRO A 331 -4.09 -3.71 -26.82
N PRO A 332 -4.02 -3.47 -25.50
CA PRO A 332 -3.06 -2.52 -24.96
C PRO A 332 -1.60 -2.95 -25.17
N PHE A 333 -1.34 -4.19 -25.61
CA PHE A 333 0.02 -4.70 -25.80
C PHE A 333 0.16 -5.56 -27.05
N THR A 334 1.30 -5.44 -27.73
CA THR A 334 1.68 -6.33 -28.83
C THR A 334 2.26 -7.64 -28.29
N LYS A 335 2.24 -8.72 -29.10
CA LYS A 335 2.81 -10.03 -28.75
C LYS A 335 4.28 -9.93 -28.27
N LYS A 336 5.01 -8.92 -28.73
CA LYS A 336 6.40 -8.65 -28.35
C LYS A 336 6.54 -8.05 -26.96
N GLN A 337 5.52 -7.35 -26.46
CA GLN A 337 5.47 -6.76 -25.12
C GLN A 337 5.01 -7.73 -24.04
N LEU A 338 4.41 -8.85 -24.43
CA LEU A 338 3.96 -9.92 -23.53
C LEU A 338 5.03 -11.02 -23.33
N LEU A 339 6.07 -11.02 -24.17
CA LEU A 339 7.16 -12.01 -24.12
C LEU A 339 8.49 -11.38 -23.64
N ALA A 340 8.52 -10.10 -23.34
CA ALA A 340 9.61 -9.37 -22.70
C ALA A 340 9.28 -9.13 -21.23
#